data_2152ea09ed8f50e1afd73975fa82b2e7
#
_entry.id   2152ea09ed8f50e1afd73975fa82b2e7
#
_cell.length_a   1.000
_cell.length_b   1.000
_cell.length_c   1.000
_cell.angle_alpha   90.00
_cell.angle_beta   90.00
_cell.angle_gamma   90.00
#
_symmetry.space_group_name_H-M   'P 1'
#
loop_
_entity.id
_entity.type
_entity.pdbx_description
1 polymer ?
#
loop_
_entity_poly.entity_id
_entity_poly.type
_entity_poly.pdbx_seq_one_letter_code
_entity_poly.pdbx_strand_id
1 'polypeptide(L)'
;MQELMENDRAKHNVLPLTKFGLMQITRQRIRPVTEINTMEQCPLCHGTGKIHSSVVIDEEIERQLAYYVIEKGYKVLTLKTSPILGAYLKRGLFNSYLSKWRKHYKVKLDIEEITDFTVLQNEIYNEKGEKLD
;
A
#
# COMPACT_ATOMS: atom_id res chain seq x y z
N MET A 1 -53.01 1.58 -18.32
CA MET A 1 -51.65 1.80 -17.83
C MET A 1 -51.59 1.79 -16.30
N GLN A 2 -52.44 2.51 -15.60
CA GLN A 2 -52.48 2.47 -14.12
C GLN A 2 -52.77 1.05 -13.63
N GLU A 3 -53.77 0.37 -14.17
CA GLU A 3 -54.11 -1.03 -13.82
C GLU A 3 -52.95 -2.02 -14.08
N LEU A 4 -52.12 -1.78 -15.12
CA LEU A 4 -50.96 -2.62 -15.42
C LEU A 4 -49.79 -2.42 -14.44
N MET A 5 -49.75 -1.27 -13.76
CA MET A 5 -48.74 -0.94 -12.77
C MET A 5 -49.17 -1.25 -11.33
N GLU A 6 -50.40 -1.71 -11.12
CA GLU A 6 -50.96 -1.96 -9.79
C GLU A 6 -50.21 -3.06 -9.02
N ASN A 7 -49.61 -4.00 -9.74
CA ASN A 7 -48.80 -5.07 -9.17
C ASN A 7 -47.34 -4.67 -8.90
N ASP A 8 -46.91 -3.44 -9.23
CA ASP A 8 -45.56 -3.00 -9.00
C ASP A 8 -45.38 -2.58 -7.54
N ARG A 9 -44.47 -3.24 -6.80
CA ARG A 9 -44.15 -2.93 -5.39
C ARG A 9 -43.48 -1.58 -5.23
N ALA A 10 -42.93 -0.98 -6.30
CA ALA A 10 -42.32 0.33 -6.25
C ALA A 10 -43.36 1.43 -6.26
N LYS A 11 -43.16 2.45 -5.45
CA LYS A 11 -43.99 3.67 -5.57
C LYS A 11 -43.84 4.25 -6.96
N HIS A 12 -44.93 4.35 -7.66
CA HIS A 12 -44.98 4.92 -9.02
C HIS A 12 -46.09 5.94 -9.11
N ASN A 13 -45.94 6.84 -10.08
CA ASN A 13 -46.98 7.80 -10.41
C ASN A 13 -47.10 7.89 -11.93
N VAL A 14 -48.30 7.71 -12.44
CA VAL A 14 -48.60 7.77 -13.87
C VAL A 14 -49.44 9.03 -14.12
N LEU A 15 -48.88 9.99 -14.82
CA LEU A 15 -49.59 11.22 -15.21
C LEU A 15 -50.42 10.98 -16.45
N PRO A 16 -51.55 11.67 -16.58
CA PRO A 16 -52.40 11.54 -17.75
C PRO A 16 -51.68 12.00 -19.03
N LEU A 17 -52.20 11.55 -20.17
CA LEU A 17 -51.67 11.87 -21.48
C LEU A 17 -51.78 13.38 -21.73
N THR A 18 -50.68 14.02 -22.13
CA THR A 18 -50.66 15.43 -22.49
C THR A 18 -51.32 15.66 -23.84
N LYS A 19 -51.65 16.91 -24.17
CA LYS A 19 -52.18 17.30 -25.49
C LYS A 19 -51.24 16.97 -26.66
N PHE A 20 -49.97 16.74 -26.37
CA PHE A 20 -48.94 16.34 -27.35
C PHE A 20 -48.77 14.84 -27.47
N GLY A 21 -49.62 14.02 -26.82
CA GLY A 21 -49.52 12.59 -26.87
C GLY A 21 -48.40 11.97 -25.97
N LEU A 22 -47.86 12.74 -25.04
CA LEU A 22 -46.80 12.29 -24.12
C LEU A 22 -47.42 11.79 -22.82
N MET A 23 -46.92 10.67 -22.31
CA MET A 23 -47.24 10.11 -21.01
C MET A 23 -46.00 10.08 -20.15
N GLN A 24 -46.13 10.48 -18.91
CA GLN A 24 -45.02 10.47 -17.93
C GLN A 24 -45.28 9.42 -16.86
N ILE A 25 -44.32 8.57 -16.63
CA ILE A 25 -44.32 7.58 -15.54
C ILE A 25 -43.10 7.84 -14.68
N THR A 26 -43.31 8.03 -13.37
CA THR A 26 -42.22 8.12 -12.39
C THR A 26 -42.24 6.85 -11.54
N ARG A 27 -41.07 6.30 -11.23
CA ARG A 27 -40.91 5.11 -10.41
C ARG A 27 -39.80 5.29 -9.39
N GLN A 28 -40.10 5.06 -8.13
CA GLN A 28 -39.10 5.15 -7.08
C GLN A 28 -38.26 3.85 -7.05
N ARG A 29 -36.94 4.01 -6.97
CA ARG A 29 -36.06 2.87 -6.82
C ARG A 29 -36.13 2.32 -5.38
N ILE A 30 -36.46 1.04 -5.22
CA ILE A 30 -36.62 0.42 -3.90
C ILE A 30 -35.29 -0.09 -3.36
N ARG A 31 -34.38 -0.52 -4.24
CA ARG A 31 -33.08 -1.05 -3.82
C ARG A 31 -32.02 0.04 -3.88
N PRO A 32 -31.24 0.22 -2.81
CA PRO A 32 -30.07 1.09 -2.89
C PRO A 32 -29.11 0.59 -3.96
N VAL A 33 -28.38 1.50 -4.58
CA VAL A 33 -27.29 1.14 -5.48
C VAL A 33 -26.23 0.46 -4.65
N THR A 34 -26.00 -0.84 -4.87
CA THR A 34 -24.89 -1.54 -4.26
C THR A 34 -23.66 -1.25 -5.14
N GLU A 35 -22.76 -0.42 -4.66
CA GLU A 35 -21.45 -0.26 -5.28
C GLU A 35 -20.58 -1.43 -4.85
N ILE A 36 -20.31 -2.33 -5.78
CA ILE A 36 -19.35 -3.42 -5.57
C ILE A 36 -17.99 -2.85 -5.96
N ASN A 37 -17.20 -2.50 -4.95
CA ASN A 37 -15.81 -2.12 -5.17
C ASN A 37 -14.96 -3.41 -5.26
N THR A 38 -14.56 -3.77 -6.48
CA THR A 38 -13.70 -4.93 -6.76
C THR A 38 -12.22 -4.53 -6.87
N MET A 39 -11.89 -3.26 -6.59
CA MET A 39 -10.52 -2.80 -6.66
C MET A 39 -9.79 -3.16 -5.37
N GLU A 40 -8.63 -3.78 -5.52
CA GLU A 40 -7.69 -4.00 -4.45
C GLU A 40 -6.64 -2.88 -4.44
N GLN A 41 -6.14 -2.58 -3.25
CA GLN A 41 -5.07 -1.60 -3.11
C GLN A 41 -3.77 -2.15 -3.71
N CYS A 42 -3.10 -1.37 -4.55
CA CYS A 42 -1.85 -1.79 -5.17
C CYS A 42 -0.80 -2.10 -4.10
N PRO A 43 -0.25 -3.33 -4.03
CA PRO A 43 0.72 -3.71 -3.00
C PRO A 43 2.09 -3.01 -3.16
N LEU A 44 2.36 -2.45 -4.34
CA LEU A 44 3.60 -1.72 -4.61
C LEU A 44 3.62 -0.32 -4.01
N CYS A 45 2.54 0.42 -4.16
CA CYS A 45 2.50 1.84 -3.79
C CYS A 45 1.38 2.19 -2.81
N HIS A 46 0.54 1.24 -2.40
CA HIS A 46 -0.61 1.44 -1.52
C HIS A 46 -1.50 2.63 -1.94
N GLY A 47 -1.65 2.83 -3.25
CA GLY A 47 -2.50 3.87 -3.83
C GLY A 47 -1.81 5.22 -4.07
N THR A 48 -0.53 5.38 -3.73
CA THR A 48 0.21 6.65 -3.94
C THR A 48 0.61 6.88 -5.40
N GLY A 49 0.62 5.84 -6.24
CA GLY A 49 1.09 5.89 -7.63
C GLY A 49 2.60 6.14 -7.78
N LYS A 50 3.35 6.20 -6.67
CA LYS A 50 4.80 6.45 -6.65
C LYS A 50 5.50 5.39 -5.81
N ILE A 51 6.68 4.99 -6.24
CA ILE A 51 7.58 4.08 -5.51
C ILE A 51 8.99 4.68 -5.51
N HIS A 52 9.81 4.32 -4.53
CA HIS A 52 11.22 4.65 -4.53
C HIS A 52 11.92 3.99 -5.72
N SER A 53 13.02 4.60 -6.20
CA SER A 53 13.82 4.01 -7.26
C SER A 53 14.53 2.74 -6.75
N SER A 54 14.30 1.61 -7.42
CA SER A 54 14.96 0.36 -7.08
C SER A 54 16.46 0.34 -7.43
N VAL A 55 16.89 1.26 -8.28
CA VAL A 55 18.28 1.30 -8.79
C VAL A 55 19.27 1.79 -7.74
N VAL A 56 18.81 2.67 -6.85
CA VAL A 56 19.68 3.34 -5.86
C VAL A 56 19.34 2.97 -4.40
N ILE A 57 18.46 2.00 -4.19
CA ILE A 57 17.98 1.66 -2.85
C ILE A 57 19.08 1.12 -1.93
N ASP A 58 19.99 0.35 -2.46
CA ASP A 58 21.14 -0.20 -1.73
C ASP A 58 22.12 0.90 -1.32
N GLU A 59 22.41 1.85 -2.21
CA GLU A 59 23.25 3.01 -1.91
C GLU A 59 22.60 3.95 -0.88
N GLU A 60 21.28 4.10 -0.96
CA GLU A 60 20.53 4.92 0.01
C GLU A 60 20.58 4.32 1.41
N ILE A 61 20.34 3.02 1.53
CA ILE A 61 20.42 2.29 2.80
C ILE A 61 21.86 2.33 3.34
N GLU A 62 22.86 2.12 2.48
CA GLU A 62 24.27 2.18 2.89
C GLU A 62 24.66 3.56 3.42
N ARG A 63 24.22 4.62 2.78
CA ARG A 63 24.46 6.00 3.24
C ARG A 63 23.84 6.28 4.61
N GLN A 64 22.61 5.81 4.83
CA GLN A 64 21.94 5.92 6.13
C GLN A 64 22.69 5.13 7.21
N LEU A 65 23.08 3.89 6.92
CA LEU A 65 23.89 3.07 7.83
C LEU A 65 25.22 3.73 8.17
N ALA A 66 25.91 4.27 7.16
CA ALA A 66 27.17 4.99 7.38
C ALA A 66 26.98 6.17 8.34
N TYR A 67 25.94 6.96 8.15
CA TYR A 67 25.61 8.08 9.02
C TYR A 67 25.39 7.63 10.48
N TYR A 68 24.55 6.61 10.70
CA TYR A 68 24.25 6.15 12.05
C TYR A 68 25.44 5.46 12.73
N VAL A 69 26.25 4.73 11.99
CA VAL A 69 27.42 4.03 12.57
C VAL A 69 28.58 4.98 12.79
N ILE A 70 28.92 5.80 11.80
CA ILE A 70 30.12 6.66 11.85
C ILE A 70 29.86 7.91 12.68
N GLU A 71 28.76 8.62 12.41
CA GLU A 71 28.51 9.90 13.07
C GLU A 71 27.79 9.77 14.42
N LYS A 72 26.85 8.83 14.54
CA LYS A 72 26.09 8.60 15.78
C LYS A 72 26.68 7.52 16.68
N GLY A 73 27.59 6.67 16.16
CA GLY A 73 28.31 5.66 16.94
C GLY A 73 27.47 4.43 17.32
N TYR A 74 26.36 4.15 16.63
CA TYR A 74 25.56 2.97 16.90
C TYR A 74 26.32 1.69 16.51
N LYS A 75 26.29 0.69 17.39
CA LYS A 75 26.94 -0.61 17.16
C LYS A 75 25.96 -1.74 16.84
N VAL A 76 24.69 -1.55 17.15
CA VAL A 76 23.62 -2.50 16.91
C VAL A 76 22.49 -1.75 16.25
N LEU A 77 22.09 -2.22 15.06
CA LEU A 77 21.01 -1.65 14.25
C LEU A 77 20.11 -2.76 13.74
N THR A 78 18.83 -2.46 13.64
CA THR A 78 17.83 -3.33 13.02
C THR A 78 17.25 -2.63 11.80
N LEU A 79 17.38 -3.25 10.64
CA LEU A 79 16.80 -2.77 9.40
C LEU A 79 15.46 -3.49 9.16
N LYS A 80 14.35 -2.76 9.29
CA LYS A 80 13.02 -3.26 8.94
C LYS A 80 12.77 -3.01 7.48
N THR A 81 12.38 -4.03 6.75
CA THR A 81 12.18 -3.97 5.30
C THR A 81 10.95 -4.74 4.88
N SER A 82 10.48 -4.47 3.65
CA SER A 82 9.54 -5.40 2.99
C SER A 82 10.19 -6.76 2.77
N PRO A 83 9.42 -7.85 2.67
CA PRO A 83 9.95 -9.20 2.40
C PRO A 83 10.76 -9.27 1.10
N ILE A 84 10.35 -8.52 0.06
CA ILE A 84 11.03 -8.49 -1.24
C ILE A 84 12.40 -7.83 -1.12
N LEU A 85 12.48 -6.67 -0.47
CA LEU A 85 13.74 -5.98 -0.25
C LEU A 85 14.65 -6.77 0.69
N GLY A 86 14.09 -7.38 1.75
CA GLY A 86 14.82 -8.24 2.67
C GLY A 86 15.45 -9.44 1.96
N ALA A 87 14.70 -10.11 1.08
CA ALA A 87 15.23 -11.20 0.26
C ALA A 87 16.35 -10.73 -0.69
N TYR A 88 16.19 -9.56 -1.30
CA TYR A 88 17.22 -8.95 -2.15
C TYR A 88 18.52 -8.68 -1.38
N LEU A 89 18.43 -8.05 -0.22
CA LEU A 89 19.59 -7.70 0.62
C LEU A 89 20.30 -8.93 1.22
N LYS A 90 19.55 -10.01 1.50
CA LYS A 90 20.09 -11.30 1.98
C LYS A 90 20.66 -12.18 0.86
N ARG A 91 20.39 -11.85 -0.41
CA ARG A 91 20.81 -12.68 -1.55
C ARG A 91 22.33 -12.88 -1.57
N GLY A 92 22.74 -14.16 -1.59
CA GLY A 92 24.16 -14.55 -1.62
C GLY A 92 24.66 -15.09 -0.28
N LEU A 93 25.23 -16.32 -0.29
CA LEU A 93 25.65 -17.00 0.94
C LEU A 93 26.77 -16.26 1.69
N PHE A 94 27.75 -15.75 0.96
CA PHE A 94 28.94 -15.09 1.54
C PHE A 94 29.12 -13.63 1.09
N ASN A 95 28.38 -13.19 0.08
CA ASN A 95 28.56 -11.89 -0.56
C ASN A 95 27.28 -11.05 -0.57
N SER A 96 26.40 -11.28 0.40
CA SER A 96 25.18 -10.47 0.54
C SER A 96 25.52 -9.05 0.95
N TYR A 97 24.66 -8.10 0.61
CA TYR A 97 24.79 -6.70 1.03
C TYR A 97 24.94 -6.59 2.56
N LEU A 98 24.15 -7.35 3.30
CA LEU A 98 24.26 -7.43 4.77
C LEU A 98 25.64 -7.86 5.26
N SER A 99 26.21 -8.90 4.66
CA SER A 99 27.53 -9.40 5.04
C SER A 99 28.61 -8.37 4.76
N LYS A 100 28.50 -7.65 3.62
CA LYS A 100 29.41 -6.56 3.27
C LYS A 100 29.31 -5.42 4.26
N TRP A 101 28.11 -4.95 4.58
CA TRP A 101 27.92 -3.83 5.50
C TRP A 101 28.33 -4.18 6.93
N ARG A 102 27.98 -5.38 7.44
CA ARG A 102 28.44 -5.87 8.75
C ARG A 102 29.95 -5.88 8.87
N LYS A 103 30.63 -6.35 7.82
CA LYS A 103 32.10 -6.43 7.79
C LYS A 103 32.74 -5.05 7.63
N HIS A 104 32.19 -4.22 6.77
CA HIS A 104 32.71 -2.88 6.46
C HIS A 104 32.59 -1.93 7.67
N TYR A 105 31.41 -1.85 8.23
CA TYR A 105 31.10 -0.95 9.35
C TYR A 105 31.34 -1.55 10.73
N LYS A 106 31.68 -2.84 10.81
CA LYS A 106 31.87 -3.60 12.08
C LYS A 106 30.66 -3.44 13.03
N VAL A 107 29.46 -3.43 12.47
CA VAL A 107 28.19 -3.22 13.17
C VAL A 107 27.38 -4.52 13.18
N LYS A 108 26.64 -4.77 14.26
CA LYS A 108 25.65 -5.82 14.30
C LYS A 108 24.38 -5.28 13.63
N LEU A 109 24.10 -5.77 12.43
CA LEU A 109 22.95 -5.37 11.62
C LEU A 109 22.03 -6.58 11.44
N ASP A 110 20.80 -6.49 11.95
CA ASP A 110 19.80 -7.51 11.78
C ASP A 110 18.69 -7.01 10.82
N ILE A 111 18.05 -7.93 10.08
CA ILE A 111 16.91 -7.62 9.22
C ILE A 111 15.64 -8.25 9.77
N GLU A 112 14.62 -7.42 9.92
CA GLU A 112 13.25 -7.81 10.23
C GLU A 112 12.34 -7.52 9.02
N GLU A 113 11.61 -8.52 8.56
CA GLU A 113 10.71 -8.40 7.41
C GLU A 113 9.31 -8.07 7.88
N ILE A 114 8.75 -6.96 7.36
CA ILE A 114 7.42 -6.45 7.68
C ILE A 114 6.53 -6.59 6.44
N THR A 115 5.48 -7.38 6.56
CA THR A 115 4.57 -7.69 5.43
C THR A 115 3.76 -6.49 4.95
N ASP A 116 3.47 -5.55 5.84
CA ASP A 116 2.67 -4.35 5.54
C ASP A 116 3.48 -3.24 4.84
N PHE A 117 4.79 -3.43 4.71
CA PHE A 117 5.63 -2.46 4.02
C PHE A 117 5.46 -2.52 2.50
N THR A 118 5.48 -1.36 1.85
CA THR A 118 5.57 -1.30 0.38
C THR A 118 6.88 -1.92 -0.09
N VAL A 119 6.94 -2.34 -1.36
CA VAL A 119 8.02 -3.20 -1.90
C VAL A 119 9.44 -2.74 -1.58
N LEU A 120 9.70 -1.42 -1.60
CA LEU A 120 11.03 -0.85 -1.35
C LEU A 120 11.11 -0.08 -0.02
N GLN A 121 10.09 -0.16 0.82
CA GLN A 121 10.09 0.52 2.10
C GLN A 121 11.10 -0.12 3.04
N ASN A 122 11.86 0.73 3.69
CA ASN A 122 12.84 0.36 4.70
C ASN A 122 12.86 1.40 5.83
N GLU A 123 13.22 0.97 7.02
CA GLU A 123 13.34 1.81 8.21
C GLU A 123 14.46 1.25 9.10
N ILE A 124 15.27 2.13 9.70
CA ILE A 124 16.38 1.76 10.57
C ILE A 124 16.00 2.03 12.02
N TYR A 125 16.26 1.05 12.87
CA TYR A 125 15.98 1.10 14.30
C TYR A 125 17.27 0.88 15.10
N ASN A 126 17.35 1.52 16.27
CA ASN A 126 18.44 1.30 17.21
C ASN A 126 18.19 0.05 18.08
N GLU A 127 19.13 -0.27 18.97
CA GLU A 127 19.03 -1.39 19.92
C GLU A 127 17.82 -1.28 20.86
N LYS A 128 17.32 -0.08 21.12
CA LYS A 128 16.15 0.17 21.99
C LYS A 128 14.81 0.03 21.25
N GLY A 129 14.85 -0.21 19.96
CA GLY A 129 13.65 -0.29 19.12
C GLY A 129 13.07 1.08 18.76
N GLU A 130 13.85 2.14 18.84
CA GLU A 130 13.45 3.48 18.40
C GLU A 130 13.81 3.65 16.92
N LYS A 131 12.88 4.16 16.14
CA LYS A 131 13.12 4.49 14.73
C LYS A 131 14.12 5.64 14.63
N LEU A 132 15.07 5.48 13.75
CA LEU A 132 16.06 6.50 13.43
C LEU A 132 15.61 7.22 12.14
N ASP A 133 15.45 8.53 12.21
CA ASP A 133 15.08 9.41 11.09
C ASP A 133 16.27 10.20 10.57
#